data_e27bee4868eccca550c3b9b0cc398006
#
_entry.id   e27bee4868eccca550c3b9b0cc398006
#
_cell.length_a   1.000
_cell.length_b   1.000
_cell.length_c   1.000
_cell.angle_alpha   90.00
_cell.angle_beta   90.00
_cell.angle_gamma   90.00
#
_symmetry.space_group_name_H-M   'P 1'
#
loop_
_entity.id
_entity.type
_entity.pdbx_description
1 polymer ?
#
loop_
_entity_poly.entity_id
_entity_poly.type
_entity_poly.pdbx_seq_one_letter_code
_entity_poly.pdbx_strand_id
1 'polypeptide(L)'
;MNALELHNVTKRFGKVVANREVSLSVRSGEILAVLGENGSGKTTLMNMIAGIYHPDEGEIFVGGQPAVIASPRDAFGYGIGMIHQHFKLVDVFTATENIVLGIEDGRPFNLKEATKRVEEISSKYGFDIDPGKKIYEMSVSEKQTVEIVKVLYRGADILILDEPT
;
A
#
# COMPACT_ATOMS: atom_id res chain seq x y z
N MET A 1 16.54 11.17 6.25
CA MET A 1 16.62 10.70 4.86
C MET A 1 15.19 10.63 4.34
N ASN A 2 14.93 11.11 3.12
CA ASN A 2 13.61 11.01 2.52
C ASN A 2 13.36 9.58 2.04
N ALA A 3 12.22 9.00 2.45
CA ALA A 3 11.79 7.69 2.01
C ALA A 3 11.15 7.75 0.62
N LEU A 4 10.39 8.82 0.37
CA LEU A 4 9.71 9.07 -0.90
C LEU A 4 9.80 10.57 -1.25
N GLU A 5 10.03 10.88 -2.52
CA GLU A 5 9.99 12.24 -3.04
C GLU A 5 9.31 12.25 -4.41
N LEU A 6 8.50 13.27 -4.64
CA LEU A 6 7.92 13.58 -5.93
C LEU A 6 8.42 14.96 -6.36
N HIS A 7 8.90 15.07 -7.59
CA HIS A 7 9.40 16.32 -8.16
C HIS A 7 8.58 16.70 -9.40
N ASN A 8 7.78 17.76 -9.26
CA ASN A 8 6.98 18.36 -10.35
C ASN A 8 6.11 17.36 -11.12
N VAL A 9 5.51 16.41 -10.38
CA VAL A 9 4.72 15.34 -10.98
C VAL A 9 3.40 15.89 -11.52
N THR A 10 3.13 15.63 -12.79
CA THR A 10 1.92 16.04 -13.50
C THR A 10 1.18 14.83 -14.07
N LYS A 11 -0.15 14.81 -13.93
CA LYS A 11 -1.01 13.80 -14.55
C LYS A 11 -2.21 14.44 -15.23
N ARG A 12 -2.43 14.04 -16.49
CA ARG A 12 -3.55 14.47 -17.34
C ARG A 12 -4.39 13.29 -17.77
N PHE A 13 -5.69 13.49 -17.85
CA PHE A 13 -6.64 12.58 -18.47
C PHE A 13 -7.39 13.33 -19.56
N GLY A 14 -6.91 13.21 -20.80
CA GLY A 14 -7.39 14.02 -21.92
C GLY A 14 -7.20 15.53 -21.64
N LYS A 15 -8.32 16.28 -21.54
CA LYS A 15 -8.28 17.71 -21.24
C LYS A 15 -8.22 18.06 -19.76
N VAL A 16 -8.40 17.08 -18.90
CA VAL A 16 -8.42 17.29 -17.44
C VAL A 16 -7.01 17.11 -16.88
N VAL A 17 -6.52 18.13 -16.17
CA VAL A 17 -5.27 18.05 -15.41
C VAL A 17 -5.61 17.68 -13.98
N ALA A 18 -5.39 16.42 -13.62
CA ALA A 18 -5.71 15.91 -12.27
C ALA A 18 -4.64 16.34 -11.23
N ASN A 19 -3.38 16.35 -11.62
CA ASN A 19 -2.26 16.86 -10.82
C ASN A 19 -1.38 17.71 -11.72
N ARG A 20 -0.86 18.84 -11.21
CA ARG A 20 0.02 19.75 -11.94
C ARG A 20 1.23 20.09 -11.07
N GLU A 21 2.43 19.72 -11.55
CA GLU A 21 3.72 20.07 -10.93
C GLU A 21 3.75 19.82 -9.40
N VAL A 22 3.16 18.70 -8.97
CA VAL A 22 3.08 18.35 -7.55
C VAL A 22 4.46 17.89 -7.07
N SER A 23 4.96 18.54 -6.03
CA SER A 23 6.19 18.15 -5.34
C SER A 23 5.87 17.92 -3.87
N LEU A 24 6.35 16.80 -3.34
CA LEU A 24 6.25 16.46 -1.92
C LEU A 24 7.40 15.55 -1.50
N SER A 25 7.66 15.51 -0.22
CA SER A 25 8.64 14.56 0.35
C SER A 25 8.12 13.98 1.65
N VAL A 26 8.43 12.71 1.89
CA VAL A 26 8.11 11.99 3.11
C VAL A 26 9.40 11.41 3.68
N ARG A 27 9.73 11.73 4.92
CA ARG A 27 10.91 11.18 5.59
C ARG A 27 10.66 9.78 6.12
N SER A 28 11.73 9.05 6.33
CA SER A 28 11.63 7.77 7.05
C SER A 28 11.07 7.97 8.46
N GLY A 29 10.04 7.21 8.83
CA GLY A 29 9.34 7.32 10.11
C GLY A 29 8.33 8.47 10.20
N GLU A 30 8.05 9.19 9.10
CA GLU A 30 7.08 10.27 9.05
C GLU A 30 5.71 9.77 8.59
N ILE A 31 4.65 10.39 9.12
CA ILE A 31 3.28 10.24 8.64
C ILE A 31 2.90 11.56 7.97
N LEU A 32 2.66 11.51 6.66
CA LEU A 32 2.20 12.64 5.87
C LEU A 32 0.71 12.51 5.56
N ALA A 33 -0.09 13.45 6.02
CA ALA A 33 -1.50 13.54 5.66
C ALA A 33 -1.69 14.48 4.45
N VAL A 34 -2.30 13.95 3.39
CA VAL A 34 -2.65 14.73 2.19
C VAL A 34 -4.13 15.13 2.28
N LEU A 35 -4.38 16.41 2.51
CA LEU A 35 -5.72 16.96 2.68
C LEU A 35 -6.17 17.71 1.44
N GLY A 36 -7.46 17.71 1.15
CA GLY A 36 -8.07 18.43 0.04
C GLY A 36 -9.52 17.99 -0.19
N GLU A 37 -10.24 18.79 -0.96
CA GLU A 37 -11.63 18.50 -1.33
C GLU A 37 -11.75 17.25 -2.21
N ASN A 38 -12.95 16.68 -2.31
CA ASN A 38 -13.21 15.59 -3.23
C ASN A 38 -12.97 16.05 -4.68
N GLY A 39 -12.26 15.23 -5.45
CA GLY A 39 -11.88 15.57 -6.82
C GLY A 39 -10.64 16.46 -6.95
N SER A 40 -9.92 16.77 -5.86
CA SER A 40 -8.68 17.56 -5.89
C SER A 40 -7.43 16.81 -6.40
N GLY A 41 -7.58 15.55 -6.82
CA GLY A 41 -6.48 14.75 -7.37
C GLY A 41 -5.69 13.92 -6.35
N LYS A 42 -6.11 13.83 -5.08
CA LYS A 42 -5.44 13.02 -4.05
C LYS A 42 -5.29 11.56 -4.45
N THR A 43 -6.40 10.91 -4.79
CA THR A 43 -6.41 9.51 -5.21
C THR A 43 -5.57 9.30 -6.48
N THR A 44 -5.59 10.24 -7.42
CA THR A 44 -4.73 10.19 -8.61
C THR A 44 -3.25 10.23 -8.24
N LEU A 45 -2.87 11.10 -7.30
CA LEU A 45 -1.50 11.19 -6.80
C LEU A 45 -1.06 9.89 -6.13
N MET A 46 -1.90 9.33 -5.24
CA MET A 46 -1.63 8.05 -4.59
C MET A 46 -1.51 6.91 -5.60
N ASN A 47 -2.38 6.88 -6.62
CA ASN A 47 -2.33 5.88 -7.68
C ASN A 47 -1.08 5.98 -8.55
N MET A 48 -0.51 7.18 -8.74
CA MET A 48 0.79 7.32 -9.43
C MET A 48 1.93 6.71 -8.60
N ILE A 49 1.97 6.98 -7.30
CA ILE A 49 2.98 6.41 -6.39
C ILE A 49 2.84 4.89 -6.31
N ALA A 50 1.60 4.39 -6.31
CA ALA A 50 1.30 2.96 -6.27
C ALA A 50 1.47 2.23 -7.63
N GLY A 51 1.83 2.94 -8.70
CA GLY A 51 2.06 2.36 -10.03
C GLY A 51 0.79 1.98 -10.79
N ILE A 52 -0.38 2.49 -10.38
CA ILE A 52 -1.65 2.30 -11.11
C ILE A 52 -1.72 3.27 -12.29
N TYR A 53 -1.23 4.51 -12.11
CA TYR A 53 -1.06 5.48 -13.17
C TYR A 53 0.40 5.85 -13.34
N HIS A 54 0.79 6.14 -14.57
CA HIS A 54 2.12 6.68 -14.85
C HIS A 54 2.04 8.23 -14.91
N PRO A 55 2.95 8.96 -14.27
CA PRO A 55 3.03 10.42 -14.44
C PRO A 55 3.36 10.79 -15.88
N ASP A 56 2.77 11.87 -16.38
CA ASP A 56 3.06 12.39 -17.71
C ASP A 56 4.32 13.25 -17.71
N GLU A 57 4.62 13.91 -16.57
CA GLU A 57 5.80 14.73 -16.34
C GLU A 57 6.23 14.59 -14.87
N GLY A 58 7.51 14.92 -14.60
CA GLY A 58 8.10 14.86 -13.27
C GLY A 58 8.72 13.53 -12.94
N GLU A 59 9.28 13.41 -11.75
CA GLU A 59 10.07 12.26 -11.32
C GLU A 59 9.67 11.83 -9.91
N ILE A 60 9.80 10.52 -9.65
CA ILE A 60 9.61 9.91 -8.33
C ILE A 60 10.94 9.35 -7.86
N PHE A 61 11.28 9.59 -6.59
CA PHE A 61 12.48 9.07 -5.94
C PHE A 61 12.08 8.25 -4.72
N VAL A 62 12.72 7.11 -4.54
CA VAL A 62 12.55 6.26 -3.35
C VAL A 62 13.92 6.05 -2.71
N GLY A 63 14.04 6.37 -1.44
CA GLY A 63 15.31 6.29 -0.73
C GLY A 63 16.42 7.17 -1.36
N GLY A 64 16.06 8.29 -2.00
CA GLY A 64 16.96 9.20 -2.68
C GLY A 64 17.44 8.72 -4.06
N GLN A 65 16.91 7.62 -4.58
CA GLN A 65 17.23 7.10 -5.91
C GLN A 65 16.02 7.28 -6.86
N PRO A 66 16.25 7.64 -8.14
CA PRO A 66 15.18 7.70 -9.12
C PRO A 66 14.45 6.35 -9.23
N ALA A 67 13.13 6.39 -9.18
CA ALA A 67 12.27 5.21 -9.24
C ALA A 67 11.37 5.28 -10.48
N VAL A 68 11.46 4.26 -11.34
CA VAL A 68 10.54 4.09 -12.46
C VAL A 68 9.44 3.12 -12.04
N ILE A 69 8.26 3.66 -11.78
CA ILE A 69 7.10 2.90 -11.31
C ILE A 69 6.09 2.83 -12.46
N ALA A 70 6.13 1.75 -13.24
CA ALA A 70 5.25 1.51 -14.36
C ALA A 70 4.07 0.57 -14.02
N SER A 71 4.15 -0.12 -12.89
CA SER A 71 3.14 -1.06 -12.43
C SER A 71 3.10 -1.14 -10.91
N PRO A 72 2.00 -1.65 -10.30
CA PRO A 72 1.95 -1.95 -8.87
C PRO A 72 3.02 -2.92 -8.41
N ARG A 73 3.49 -3.81 -9.29
CA ARG A 73 4.60 -4.72 -9.00
C ARG A 73 5.92 -3.97 -8.82
N ASP A 74 6.16 -2.94 -9.65
CA ASP A 74 7.35 -2.10 -9.52
C ASP A 74 7.30 -1.29 -8.23
N ALA A 75 6.15 -0.66 -7.92
CA ALA A 75 5.94 0.04 -6.66
C ALA A 75 6.26 -0.86 -5.46
N PHE A 76 5.79 -2.10 -5.53
CA PHE A 76 6.05 -3.10 -4.50
C PHE A 76 7.55 -3.46 -4.41
N GLY A 77 8.25 -3.54 -5.54
CA GLY A 77 9.72 -3.74 -5.62
C GLY A 77 10.51 -2.61 -4.93
N TYR A 78 9.96 -1.41 -4.87
CA TYR A 78 10.49 -0.27 -4.10
C TYR A 78 10.00 -0.21 -2.65
N GLY A 79 9.29 -1.24 -2.17
CA GLY A 79 8.74 -1.28 -0.82
C GLY A 79 7.50 -0.41 -0.62
N ILE A 80 6.81 0.01 -1.68
CA ILE A 80 5.60 0.81 -1.61
C ILE A 80 4.37 -0.12 -1.66
N GLY A 81 3.53 -0.06 -0.64
CA GLY A 81 2.27 -0.77 -0.58
C GLY A 81 1.08 0.17 -0.43
N MET A 82 -0.01 -0.11 -1.14
CA MET A 82 -1.23 0.67 -1.08
C MET A 82 -2.39 -0.14 -0.52
N ILE A 83 -3.13 0.46 0.39
CA ILE A 83 -4.36 -0.06 0.96
C ILE A 83 -5.50 0.78 0.40
N HIS A 84 -6.40 0.12 -0.31
CA HIS A 84 -7.53 0.76 -0.98
C HIS A 84 -8.71 0.95 -0.03
N GLN A 85 -9.56 1.93 -0.33
CA GLN A 85 -10.80 2.21 0.37
C GLN A 85 -11.73 0.98 0.44
N HIS A 86 -11.74 0.13 -0.58
CA HIS A 86 -12.51 -1.10 -0.60
C HIS A 86 -11.59 -2.32 -0.37
N PHE A 87 -11.92 -3.11 0.64
CA PHE A 87 -11.17 -4.31 0.98
C PHE A 87 -11.17 -5.32 -0.16
N LYS A 88 -9.97 -5.82 -0.50
CA LYS A 88 -9.78 -6.89 -1.49
C LYS A 88 -9.54 -8.22 -0.77
N LEU A 89 -10.44 -8.55 0.16
CA LEU A 89 -10.37 -9.76 0.97
C LEU A 89 -11.42 -10.77 0.50
N VAL A 90 -11.08 -12.05 0.59
CA VAL A 90 -11.98 -13.17 0.33
C VAL A 90 -12.68 -13.54 1.63
N ASP A 91 -13.97 -13.32 1.71
CA ASP A 91 -14.75 -13.42 2.94
C ASP A 91 -14.70 -14.80 3.61
N VAL A 92 -14.68 -15.88 2.82
CA VAL A 92 -14.66 -17.26 3.32
C VAL A 92 -13.26 -17.74 3.76
N PHE A 93 -12.22 -16.94 3.52
CA PHE A 93 -10.86 -17.25 3.94
C PHE A 93 -10.57 -16.65 5.33
N THR A 94 -9.57 -17.23 6.01
CA THR A 94 -9.03 -16.65 7.25
C THR A 94 -8.16 -15.43 6.95
N ALA A 95 -7.81 -14.70 8.01
CA ALA A 95 -6.83 -13.61 7.89
C ALA A 95 -5.52 -14.10 7.26
N THR A 96 -4.93 -15.18 7.78
CA THR A 96 -3.68 -15.74 7.24
C THR A 96 -3.83 -16.15 5.78
N GLU A 97 -4.89 -16.86 5.40
CA GLU A 97 -5.13 -17.27 4.02
C GLU A 97 -5.21 -16.07 3.06
N ASN A 98 -5.87 -14.97 3.48
CA ASN A 98 -5.93 -13.74 2.70
C ASN A 98 -4.57 -13.03 2.58
N ILE A 99 -3.79 -13.00 3.66
CA ILE A 99 -2.48 -12.33 3.70
C ILE A 99 -1.52 -13.00 2.73
N VAL A 100 -1.52 -14.34 2.66
CA VAL A 100 -0.59 -15.09 1.81
C VAL A 100 -1.10 -15.37 0.41
N LEU A 101 -2.36 -15.05 0.13
CA LEU A 101 -2.97 -15.29 -1.17
C LEU A 101 -2.19 -14.61 -2.30
N GLY A 102 -1.77 -15.40 -3.30
CA GLY A 102 -1.02 -14.90 -4.46
C GLY A 102 0.45 -14.60 -4.20
N ILE A 103 1.03 -15.09 -3.09
CA ILE A 103 2.48 -15.04 -2.87
C ILE A 103 3.09 -16.29 -3.51
N GLU A 104 3.95 -16.07 -4.51
CA GLU A 104 4.73 -17.11 -5.18
C GLU A 104 6.21 -16.91 -4.81
N ASP A 105 6.68 -17.58 -3.78
CA ASP A 105 8.09 -17.52 -3.35
C ASP A 105 8.90 -18.77 -3.76
N GLY A 106 8.30 -19.62 -4.60
CA GLY A 106 8.94 -20.84 -5.13
C GLY A 106 9.08 -21.98 -4.10
N ARG A 107 8.58 -21.80 -2.87
CA ARG A 107 8.59 -22.83 -1.81
C ARG A 107 7.21 -23.47 -1.66
N PRO A 108 7.14 -24.74 -1.18
CA PRO A 108 5.86 -25.34 -0.81
C PRO A 108 5.15 -24.50 0.25
N PHE A 109 3.87 -24.23 0.03
CA PHE A 109 3.07 -23.45 0.96
C PHE A 109 2.93 -24.16 2.32
N ASN A 110 3.26 -23.45 3.40
CA ASN A 110 3.11 -23.93 4.77
C ASN A 110 2.28 -22.94 5.60
N LEU A 111 1.02 -23.30 5.84
CA LEU A 111 0.09 -22.46 6.58
C LEU A 111 0.54 -22.17 8.02
N LYS A 112 1.18 -23.13 8.70
CA LYS A 112 1.67 -22.93 10.07
C LYS A 112 2.79 -21.89 10.14
N GLU A 113 3.73 -21.96 9.19
CA GLU A 113 4.82 -20.99 9.09
C GLU A 113 4.28 -19.59 8.75
N ALA A 114 3.32 -19.53 7.81
CA ALA A 114 2.64 -18.29 7.45
C ALA A 114 1.90 -17.66 8.64
N THR A 115 1.15 -18.45 9.40
CA THR A 115 0.44 -18.01 10.61
C THR A 115 1.41 -17.41 11.62
N LYS A 116 2.50 -18.12 11.90
CA LYS A 116 3.54 -17.64 12.83
C LYS A 116 4.13 -16.29 12.39
N ARG A 117 4.41 -16.13 11.10
CA ARG A 117 4.93 -14.87 10.57
C ARG A 117 3.89 -13.74 10.65
N VAL A 118 2.61 -14.02 10.46
CA VAL A 118 1.52 -13.05 10.67
C VAL A 118 1.49 -12.60 12.13
N GLU A 119 1.61 -13.53 13.09
CA GLU A 119 1.66 -13.22 14.52
C GLU A 119 2.89 -12.37 14.89
N GLU A 120 4.06 -12.69 14.34
CA GLU A 120 5.30 -11.94 14.54
C GLU A 120 5.16 -10.49 14.04
N ILE A 121 4.62 -10.28 12.84
CA ILE A 121 4.38 -8.95 12.27
C ILE A 121 3.36 -8.19 13.11
N SER A 122 2.25 -8.82 13.47
CA SER A 122 1.20 -8.21 14.28
C SER A 122 1.74 -7.76 15.63
N SER A 123 2.51 -8.61 16.31
CA SER A 123 3.17 -8.27 17.58
C SER A 123 4.17 -7.13 17.44
N LYS A 124 4.97 -7.15 16.37
CA LYS A 124 5.99 -6.11 16.10
C LYS A 124 5.38 -4.72 15.97
N TYR A 125 4.23 -4.62 15.33
CA TYR A 125 3.56 -3.34 15.06
C TYR A 125 2.40 -3.04 16.01
N GLY A 126 2.11 -3.93 16.97
CA GLY A 126 1.05 -3.74 17.97
C GLY A 126 -0.36 -3.91 17.41
N PHE A 127 -0.52 -4.70 16.36
CA PHE A 127 -1.85 -5.04 15.83
C PHE A 127 -2.46 -6.21 16.60
N ASP A 128 -3.76 -6.09 16.90
CA ASP A 128 -4.57 -7.19 17.44
C ASP A 128 -5.32 -7.86 16.28
N ILE A 129 -4.85 -9.05 15.89
CA ILE A 129 -5.41 -9.85 14.81
C ILE A 129 -5.45 -11.32 15.22
N ASP A 130 -6.60 -11.96 15.01
CA ASP A 130 -6.71 -13.41 15.08
C ASP A 130 -6.44 -14.02 13.68
N PRO A 131 -5.28 -14.68 13.49
CA PRO A 131 -4.89 -15.22 12.18
C PRO A 131 -5.86 -16.28 11.64
N GLY A 132 -6.56 -16.98 12.52
CA GLY A 132 -7.52 -18.05 12.19
C GLY A 132 -8.96 -17.59 11.96
N LYS A 133 -9.28 -16.32 12.28
CA LYS A 133 -10.63 -15.78 12.14
C LYS A 133 -11.00 -15.59 10.67
N LYS A 134 -12.21 -15.97 10.31
CA LYS A 134 -12.74 -15.78 8.95
C LYS A 134 -13.09 -14.30 8.71
N ILE A 135 -12.87 -13.82 7.51
CA ILE A 135 -13.09 -12.41 7.16
C ILE A 135 -14.54 -11.98 7.33
N TYR A 136 -15.51 -12.85 7.03
CA TYR A 136 -16.93 -12.53 7.22
C TYR A 136 -17.34 -12.34 8.69
N GLU A 137 -16.53 -12.83 9.65
CA GLU A 137 -16.74 -12.66 11.09
C GLU A 137 -16.10 -11.38 11.65
N MET A 138 -15.32 -10.67 10.81
CA MET A 138 -14.54 -9.50 11.21
C MET A 138 -15.31 -8.20 11.06
N SER A 139 -15.08 -7.30 12.00
CA SER A 139 -15.46 -5.88 11.88
C SER A 139 -14.69 -5.18 10.77
N VAL A 140 -15.14 -4.00 10.36
CA VAL A 140 -14.45 -3.15 9.37
C VAL A 140 -13.01 -2.84 9.82
N SER A 141 -12.82 -2.52 11.10
CA SER A 141 -11.49 -2.24 11.66
C SER A 141 -10.55 -3.45 11.60
N GLU A 142 -11.06 -4.65 11.91
CA GLU A 142 -10.26 -5.88 11.79
C GLU A 142 -9.89 -6.17 10.34
N LYS A 143 -10.82 -5.98 9.39
CA LYS A 143 -10.55 -6.14 7.95
C LYS A 143 -9.48 -5.16 7.47
N GLN A 144 -9.50 -3.92 7.94
CA GLN A 144 -8.46 -2.93 7.64
C GLN A 144 -7.09 -3.37 8.19
N THR A 145 -7.07 -3.90 9.41
CA THR A 145 -5.83 -4.46 9.99
C THR A 145 -5.29 -5.61 9.15
N VAL A 146 -6.14 -6.51 8.65
CA VAL A 146 -5.72 -7.60 7.76
C VAL A 146 -5.07 -7.06 6.49
N GLU A 147 -5.63 -6.03 5.85
CA GLU A 147 -5.05 -5.40 4.66
C GLU A 147 -3.68 -4.76 4.98
N ILE A 148 -3.53 -4.11 6.13
CA ILE A 148 -2.25 -3.53 6.56
C ILE A 148 -1.21 -4.64 6.75
N VAL A 149 -1.56 -5.67 7.51
CA VAL A 149 -0.65 -6.81 7.78
C VAL A 149 -0.28 -7.53 6.49
N LYS A 150 -1.20 -7.68 5.54
CA LYS A 150 -0.96 -8.25 4.21
C LYS A 150 0.14 -7.50 3.45
N VAL A 151 0.11 -6.18 3.47
CA VAL A 151 1.10 -5.34 2.80
C VAL A 151 2.46 -5.40 3.52
N LEU A 152 2.47 -5.38 4.85
CA LEU A 152 3.67 -5.53 5.67
C LEU A 152 4.30 -6.93 5.55
N TYR A 153 3.48 -7.97 5.49
CA TYR A 153 3.94 -9.36 5.28
C TYR A 153 4.74 -9.50 3.99
N ARG A 154 4.35 -8.77 2.96
CA ARG A 154 5.03 -8.72 1.65
C ARG A 154 6.29 -7.85 1.65
N GLY A 155 6.58 -7.13 2.74
CA GLY A 155 7.80 -6.34 2.91
C GLY A 155 7.69 -4.88 2.51
N ALA A 156 6.49 -4.29 2.55
CA ALA A 156 6.34 -2.85 2.32
C ALA A 156 6.92 -2.04 3.50
N ASP A 157 7.67 -1.00 3.16
CA ASP A 157 8.25 -0.02 4.09
C ASP A 157 7.53 1.33 4.02
N ILE A 158 6.86 1.61 2.90
CA ILE A 158 6.06 2.81 2.65
C ILE A 158 4.62 2.38 2.45
N LEU A 159 3.71 2.88 3.30
CA LEU A 159 2.29 2.58 3.23
C LEU A 159 1.51 3.77 2.73
N ILE A 160 0.66 3.55 1.72
CA ILE A 160 -0.31 4.50 1.22
C ILE A 160 -1.69 4.05 1.69
N LEU A 161 -2.37 4.92 2.43
CA LEU A 161 -3.75 4.72 2.88
C LEU A 161 -4.64 5.70 2.11
N ASP A 162 -5.47 5.18 1.22
CA ASP A 162 -6.44 5.99 0.48
C ASP A 162 -7.80 5.94 1.19
N GLU A 163 -8.20 7.08 1.77
CA GLU A 163 -9.41 7.26 2.59
C GLU A 163 -9.56 6.17 3.68
N PRO A 164 -8.61 6.09 4.65
CA PRO A 164 -8.73 5.14 5.75
C PRO A 164 -9.95 5.49 6.62
N THR A 165 -10.73 4.47 6.95
CA THR A 165 -11.89 4.58 7.86
C THR A 165 -11.48 4.41 9.32
#